data_1c8c7fd158a23e77789bfb834bc630fa
#
_entry.id   1c8c7fd158a23e77789bfb834bc630fa
#
_cell.length_a   1.000
_cell.length_b   1.000
_cell.length_c   1.000
_cell.angle_alpha   90.00
_cell.angle_beta   90.00
_cell.angle_gamma   90.00
#
_symmetry.space_group_name_H-M   'P 1'
#
loop_
_entity.id
_entity.type
_entity.pdbx_description
1 polymer ?
#
loop_
_entity_poly.entity_id
_entity_poly.type
_entity_poly.pdbx_seq_one_letter_code
_entity_poly.pdbx_strand_id
1 'polypeptide(L)'
;MIRKIISLTAIAIVGIAVTALVAQDKSTAEHNTLTKSEKADGWKLLFNGKDMSQLKGYKKDAVGDKWQIQDGAIVFTAKGAGDIITKDQYEAFEFTVDYNISKGGNSGLMFHVTETEKTPWMTGPEIQIQDNVNGHDPQKAGWLYQLYPAEIDATNPAGEWNTLKVRISPKGSKIWMNGKEYTSFVKGSDEWNAKVAASKFSKFENFGKPTKGHLCLQDHGNVVKFRNIKVRELK
;
A
#
# COMPACT_ATOMS: atom_id res chain seq x y z
N MET A 1 -11.47 59.00 71.06
CA MET A 1 -11.33 58.81 69.63
C MET A 1 -10.65 57.49 69.45
N ILE A 2 -11.40 56.45 69.15
CA ILE A 2 -10.90 55.07 68.98
C ILE A 2 -11.04 54.70 67.49
N ARG A 3 -9.89 54.58 66.81
CA ARG A 3 -9.81 54.14 65.40
C ARG A 3 -9.95 52.63 65.35
N LYS A 4 -11.00 52.13 64.69
CA LYS A 4 -11.16 50.72 64.32
C LYS A 4 -10.29 50.41 63.09
N ILE A 5 -9.41 49.46 63.25
CA ILE A 5 -8.64 48.86 62.13
C ILE A 5 -9.43 47.70 61.61
N ILE A 6 -9.89 47.76 60.35
CA ILE A 6 -10.52 46.65 59.63
C ILE A 6 -9.40 45.88 58.91
N SER A 7 -9.20 44.64 59.34
CA SER A 7 -8.30 43.71 58.68
C SER A 7 -9.01 43.02 57.53
N LEU A 8 -8.57 43.25 56.28
CA LEU A 8 -9.04 42.51 55.12
C LEU A 8 -8.19 41.24 55.00
N THR A 9 -8.81 40.10 55.19
CA THR A 9 -8.20 38.79 54.92
C THR A 9 -8.48 38.43 53.46
N ALA A 10 -7.40 38.44 52.63
CA ALA A 10 -7.51 37.99 51.27
C ALA A 10 -7.41 36.44 51.22
N ILE A 11 -8.47 35.80 50.77
CA ILE A 11 -8.48 34.33 50.48
C ILE A 11 -7.94 34.15 49.09
N ALA A 12 -6.74 33.56 48.96
CA ALA A 12 -6.16 33.13 47.72
C ALA A 12 -6.76 31.76 47.31
N ILE A 13 -7.58 31.74 46.27
CA ILE A 13 -8.06 30.52 45.66
C ILE A 13 -6.99 30.00 44.72
N VAL A 14 -6.27 28.98 45.15
CA VAL A 14 -5.32 28.23 44.27
C VAL A 14 -6.16 27.29 43.38
N GLY A 15 -6.38 27.71 42.15
CA GLY A 15 -6.95 26.88 41.13
C GLY A 15 -5.93 25.80 40.66
N ILE A 16 -6.13 24.56 41.07
CA ILE A 16 -5.37 23.41 40.52
C ILE A 16 -5.93 23.11 39.14
N ALA A 17 -5.24 23.54 38.09
CA ALA A 17 -5.52 23.10 36.72
C ALA A 17 -5.04 21.64 36.58
N VAL A 18 -5.97 20.71 36.62
CA VAL A 18 -5.72 19.32 36.25
C VAL A 18 -5.65 19.25 34.72
N THR A 19 -4.46 19.35 34.17
CA THR A 19 -4.21 19.01 32.76
C THR A 19 -4.31 17.49 32.64
N ALA A 20 -5.45 17.00 32.17
CA ALA A 20 -5.58 15.62 31.76
C ALA A 20 -4.65 15.40 30.55
N LEU A 21 -3.51 14.78 30.80
CA LEU A 21 -2.64 14.24 29.76
C LEU A 21 -3.40 13.06 29.13
N VAL A 22 -4.10 13.30 28.01
CA VAL A 22 -4.60 12.22 27.18
C VAL A 22 -3.35 11.58 26.58
N ALA A 23 -2.87 10.53 27.24
CA ALA A 23 -1.89 9.63 26.64
C ALA A 23 -2.57 9.03 25.42
N GLN A 24 -2.18 9.53 24.24
CA GLN A 24 -2.47 8.87 22.97
C GLN A 24 -1.76 7.52 23.05
N ASP A 25 -2.54 6.49 23.39
CA ASP A 25 -2.11 5.10 23.32
C ASP A 25 -1.79 4.85 21.83
N LYS A 26 -0.52 5.09 21.45
CA LYS A 26 0.04 4.57 20.21
C LYS A 26 0.11 3.08 20.43
N SER A 27 -1.04 2.41 20.24
CA SER A 27 -1.08 0.97 20.07
C SER A 27 0.09 0.63 19.15
N THR A 28 1.10 -0.02 19.70
CA THR A 28 2.16 -0.66 18.93
C THR A 28 1.50 -1.84 18.24
N ALA A 29 0.68 -1.55 17.22
CA ALA A 29 0.03 -2.57 16.43
C ALA A 29 1.15 -3.47 15.90
N GLU A 30 1.17 -4.70 16.38
CA GLU A 30 2.15 -5.69 15.96
C GLU A 30 2.03 -5.86 14.44
N HIS A 31 3.12 -5.56 13.72
CA HIS A 31 3.12 -5.68 12.25
C HIS A 31 2.99 -7.14 11.84
N ASN A 32 2.48 -7.35 10.63
CA ASN A 32 2.31 -8.67 10.02
C ASN A 32 1.42 -9.60 10.86
N THR A 33 0.37 -9.03 11.44
CA THR A 33 -0.67 -9.76 12.17
C THR A 33 -2.05 -9.36 11.67
N LEU A 34 -3.05 -10.20 11.94
CA LEU A 34 -4.45 -9.91 11.70
C LEU A 34 -5.14 -9.59 13.03
N THR A 35 -5.84 -8.49 13.08
CA THR A 35 -6.75 -8.19 14.19
C THR A 35 -7.89 -9.22 14.25
N LYS A 36 -8.62 -9.25 15.38
CA LYS A 36 -9.81 -10.11 15.51
C LYS A 36 -10.87 -9.79 14.44
N SER A 37 -11.09 -8.50 14.15
CA SER A 37 -12.03 -8.07 13.10
C SER A 37 -11.56 -8.52 11.72
N GLU A 38 -10.29 -8.31 11.36
CA GLU A 38 -9.77 -8.75 10.07
C GLU A 38 -9.92 -10.26 9.87
N LYS A 39 -9.68 -11.07 10.92
CA LYS A 39 -9.90 -12.52 10.84
C LYS A 39 -11.38 -12.87 10.61
N ALA A 40 -12.29 -12.21 11.32
CA ALA A 40 -13.73 -12.40 11.15
C ALA A 40 -14.22 -11.97 9.77
N ASP A 41 -13.62 -10.92 9.20
CA ASP A 41 -13.93 -10.37 7.88
C ASP A 41 -13.28 -11.17 6.74
N GLY A 42 -12.53 -12.24 7.05
CA GLY A 42 -11.94 -13.15 6.06
C GLY A 42 -10.61 -12.67 5.45
N TRP A 43 -9.93 -11.72 6.08
CA TRP A 43 -8.58 -11.34 5.68
C TRP A 43 -7.59 -12.49 5.89
N LYS A 44 -6.68 -12.64 4.93
CA LYS A 44 -5.54 -13.56 4.97
C LYS A 44 -4.25 -12.76 5.01
N LEU A 45 -3.31 -13.18 5.84
CA LEU A 45 -1.98 -12.61 5.90
C LEU A 45 -1.08 -13.30 4.87
N LEU A 46 -0.50 -12.53 3.95
CA LEU A 46 0.39 -13.07 2.92
C LEU A 46 1.86 -13.05 3.33
N PHE A 47 2.18 -12.30 4.38
CA PHE A 47 3.53 -12.23 4.96
C PHE A 47 3.43 -12.09 6.48
N ASN A 48 4.06 -13.00 7.18
CA ASN A 48 4.03 -13.11 8.65
C ASN A 48 5.24 -12.45 9.35
N GLY A 49 6.10 -11.74 8.59
CA GLY A 49 7.33 -11.15 9.11
C GLY A 49 8.52 -12.10 9.20
N LYS A 50 8.36 -13.39 8.92
CA LYS A 50 9.38 -14.44 9.15
C LYS A 50 9.71 -15.25 7.90
N ASP A 51 8.75 -15.46 7.02
CA ASP A 51 8.96 -16.24 5.79
C ASP A 51 8.12 -15.69 4.64
N MET A 52 8.53 -16.00 3.41
CA MET A 52 7.85 -15.64 2.17
C MET A 52 7.14 -16.83 1.53
N SER A 53 6.66 -17.78 2.33
CA SER A 53 6.06 -19.06 1.88
C SER A 53 4.84 -18.89 0.97
N GLN A 54 4.13 -17.76 1.07
CA GLN A 54 2.97 -17.43 0.23
C GLN A 54 3.36 -16.75 -1.09
N LEU A 55 4.66 -16.50 -1.31
CA LEU A 55 5.19 -15.76 -2.46
C LEU A 55 6.15 -16.65 -3.27
N LYS A 56 6.34 -16.29 -4.53
CA LYS A 56 7.35 -16.85 -5.43
C LYS A 56 7.84 -15.77 -6.40
N GLY A 57 8.95 -16.00 -7.07
CA GLY A 57 9.37 -15.15 -8.19
C GLY A 57 8.47 -15.33 -9.40
N TYR A 58 8.29 -14.29 -10.20
CA TYR A 58 7.57 -14.38 -11.47
C TYR A 58 8.26 -15.40 -12.39
N LYS A 59 7.49 -16.41 -12.85
CA LYS A 59 7.99 -17.57 -13.62
C LYS A 59 9.12 -18.33 -12.94
N LYS A 60 9.12 -18.37 -11.60
CA LYS A 60 10.07 -19.11 -10.77
C LYS A 60 9.35 -19.83 -9.65
N ASP A 61 9.96 -20.86 -9.09
CA ASP A 61 9.38 -21.64 -7.98
C ASP A 61 9.64 -20.99 -6.61
N ALA A 62 10.68 -20.15 -6.52
CA ALA A 62 11.09 -19.49 -5.28
C ALA A 62 11.32 -18.00 -5.49
N VAL A 63 11.27 -17.25 -4.39
CA VAL A 63 11.65 -15.83 -4.34
C VAL A 63 13.17 -15.72 -4.53
N GLY A 64 13.62 -14.73 -5.30
CA GLY A 64 15.05 -14.48 -5.52
C GLY A 64 15.76 -13.98 -4.26
N ASP A 65 17.04 -14.30 -4.12
CA ASP A 65 17.91 -14.05 -2.96
C ASP A 65 18.09 -12.56 -2.57
N LYS A 66 17.84 -11.66 -3.52
CA LYS A 66 17.88 -10.20 -3.28
C LYS A 66 16.60 -9.63 -2.65
N TRP A 67 15.56 -10.44 -2.55
CA TRP A 67 14.43 -10.20 -1.67
C TRP A 67 14.73 -10.83 -0.32
N GLN A 68 14.97 -10.03 0.70
CA GLN A 68 15.38 -10.47 2.03
C GLN A 68 14.36 -10.07 3.08
N ILE A 69 14.33 -10.77 4.20
CA ILE A 69 13.53 -10.37 5.35
C ILE A 69 14.45 -9.63 6.32
N GLN A 70 14.14 -8.36 6.60
CA GLN A 70 14.88 -7.52 7.53
C GLN A 70 13.87 -6.77 8.40
N ASP A 71 14.04 -6.82 9.71
CA ASP A 71 13.19 -6.15 10.71
C ASP A 71 11.68 -6.37 10.49
N GLY A 72 11.29 -7.60 10.14
CA GLY A 72 9.90 -7.97 9.88
C GLY A 72 9.32 -7.39 8.58
N ALA A 73 10.14 -6.90 7.66
CA ALA A 73 9.74 -6.46 6.33
C ALA A 73 10.41 -7.29 5.23
N ILE A 74 9.72 -7.47 4.10
CA ILE A 74 10.36 -7.93 2.85
C ILE A 74 11.10 -6.73 2.28
N VAL A 75 12.40 -6.84 2.10
CA VAL A 75 13.28 -5.77 1.62
C VAL A 75 13.90 -6.19 0.29
N PHE A 76 13.67 -5.39 -0.73
CA PHE A 76 14.40 -5.51 -1.98
C PHE A 76 15.74 -4.78 -1.84
N THR A 77 16.84 -5.52 -1.94
CA THR A 77 18.16 -5.01 -1.59
C THR A 77 19.02 -4.62 -2.79
N ALA A 78 18.78 -5.21 -3.96
CA ALA A 78 19.56 -4.95 -5.14
C ALA A 78 18.84 -5.42 -6.42
N LYS A 79 19.05 -4.69 -7.52
CA LYS A 79 18.53 -4.97 -8.86
C LYS A 79 18.78 -6.41 -9.31
N GLY A 80 17.81 -6.99 -10.00
CA GLY A 80 17.91 -8.27 -10.71
C GLY A 80 17.46 -9.49 -9.91
N ALA A 81 16.68 -9.32 -8.85
CA ALA A 81 15.95 -10.44 -8.22
C ALA A 81 14.77 -10.89 -9.09
N GLY A 82 14.19 -9.93 -9.82
CA GLY A 82 12.91 -10.07 -10.52
C GLY A 82 11.71 -9.84 -9.62
N ASP A 83 10.56 -9.66 -10.23
CA ASP A 83 9.30 -9.43 -9.54
C ASP A 83 8.89 -10.64 -8.71
N ILE A 84 8.22 -10.39 -7.58
CA ILE A 84 7.63 -11.45 -6.76
C ILE A 84 6.10 -11.42 -6.86
N ILE A 85 5.49 -12.60 -6.91
CA ILE A 85 4.04 -12.76 -7.03
C ILE A 85 3.50 -13.64 -5.91
N THR A 86 2.22 -13.49 -5.60
CA THR A 86 1.51 -14.42 -4.73
C THR A 86 1.45 -15.81 -5.37
N LYS A 87 1.49 -16.89 -4.58
CA LYS A 87 1.25 -18.25 -5.10
C LYS A 87 -0.21 -18.43 -5.51
N ASP A 88 -1.13 -17.90 -4.71
CA ASP A 88 -2.56 -17.91 -5.00
C ASP A 88 -2.92 -16.82 -6.01
N GLN A 89 -4.02 -17.04 -6.73
CA GLN A 89 -4.61 -16.10 -7.67
C GLN A 89 -5.95 -15.61 -7.15
N TYR A 90 -6.24 -14.32 -7.38
CA TYR A 90 -7.43 -13.63 -6.90
C TYR A 90 -8.22 -13.05 -8.07
N GLU A 91 -9.56 -13.10 -7.98
CA GLU A 91 -10.48 -12.52 -8.95
C GLU A 91 -11.02 -11.19 -8.43
N ALA A 92 -11.88 -11.22 -7.43
CA ALA A 92 -12.38 -10.03 -6.73
C ALA A 92 -11.82 -10.02 -5.30
N PHE A 93 -11.20 -8.90 -4.90
CA PHE A 93 -10.50 -8.85 -3.62
C PHE A 93 -10.34 -7.43 -3.10
N GLU A 94 -10.03 -7.32 -1.81
CA GLU A 94 -9.32 -6.20 -1.22
C GLU A 94 -7.91 -6.65 -0.85
N PHE A 95 -6.95 -5.78 -1.09
CA PHE A 95 -5.54 -5.98 -0.76
C PHE A 95 -5.00 -4.75 -0.05
N THR A 96 -4.15 -4.94 0.95
CA THR A 96 -3.44 -3.86 1.61
C THR A 96 -1.99 -4.24 1.82
N VAL A 97 -1.11 -3.26 1.70
CA VAL A 97 0.33 -3.38 1.94
C VAL A 97 0.87 -2.07 2.46
N ASP A 98 1.74 -2.15 3.46
CA ASP A 98 2.59 -1.01 3.79
C ASP A 98 3.87 -1.11 2.97
N TYR A 99 4.27 0.01 2.34
CA TYR A 99 5.54 0.13 1.64
C TYR A 99 6.37 1.29 2.18
N ASN A 100 7.70 1.16 2.06
CA ASN A 100 8.65 2.21 2.33
C ASN A 100 9.62 2.24 1.16
N ILE A 101 9.66 3.35 0.43
CA ILE A 101 10.49 3.53 -0.77
C ILE A 101 11.70 4.40 -0.48
N SER A 102 12.85 4.08 -1.07
CA SER A 102 14.06 4.91 -0.97
C SER A 102 13.91 6.23 -1.73
N LYS A 103 14.75 7.21 -1.40
CA LYS A 103 14.82 8.49 -2.12
C LYS A 103 15.07 8.25 -3.63
N GLY A 104 14.23 8.87 -4.45
CA GLY A 104 14.23 8.70 -5.90
C GLY A 104 13.82 7.30 -6.37
N GLY A 105 13.33 6.45 -5.45
CA GLY A 105 13.00 5.07 -5.73
C GLY A 105 11.71 4.89 -6.51
N ASN A 106 11.63 3.76 -7.22
CA ASN A 106 10.49 3.30 -7.99
C ASN A 106 10.25 1.81 -7.74
N SER A 107 9.00 1.41 -7.72
CA SER A 107 8.45 0.06 -7.59
C SER A 107 7.01 0.07 -8.07
N GLY A 108 6.26 -1.01 -7.89
CA GLY A 108 4.85 -1.10 -8.25
C GLY A 108 4.14 -2.27 -7.59
N LEU A 109 2.82 -2.15 -7.50
CA LEU A 109 1.91 -3.24 -7.18
C LEU A 109 1.09 -3.55 -8.41
N MET A 110 1.14 -4.80 -8.91
CA MET A 110 0.30 -5.23 -10.04
C MET A 110 -0.75 -6.23 -9.57
N PHE A 111 -1.86 -6.28 -10.28
CA PHE A 111 -2.94 -7.23 -10.01
C PHE A 111 -3.40 -7.95 -11.27
N HIS A 112 -4.04 -9.11 -11.10
CA HIS A 112 -4.44 -10.02 -12.18
C HIS A 112 -3.29 -10.39 -13.12
N VAL A 113 -2.08 -10.50 -12.55
CA VAL A 113 -0.89 -10.95 -13.30
C VAL A 113 -1.05 -12.41 -13.67
N THR A 114 -0.77 -12.74 -14.93
CA THR A 114 -0.63 -14.12 -15.40
C THR A 114 0.80 -14.38 -15.84
N GLU A 115 1.26 -15.63 -15.72
CA GLU A 115 2.63 -16.01 -16.10
C GLU A 115 2.77 -16.37 -17.60
N THR A 116 1.85 -15.87 -18.44
CA THR A 116 1.83 -16.14 -19.89
C THR A 116 2.83 -15.30 -20.65
N GLU A 117 3.09 -14.06 -20.21
CA GLU A 117 3.95 -13.09 -20.89
C GLU A 117 5.36 -13.04 -20.30
N LYS A 118 6.28 -12.32 -20.96
CA LYS A 118 7.68 -12.19 -20.56
C LYS A 118 7.83 -11.49 -19.19
N THR A 119 7.00 -10.50 -18.91
CA THR A 119 7.04 -9.69 -17.68
C THR A 119 5.63 -9.50 -17.12
N PRO A 120 5.45 -9.34 -15.80
CA PRO A 120 4.13 -9.26 -15.17
C PRO A 120 3.30 -8.07 -15.67
N TRP A 121 3.92 -6.92 -15.94
CA TRP A 121 3.23 -5.70 -16.39
C TRP A 121 2.67 -5.81 -17.83
N MET A 122 2.98 -6.86 -18.59
CA MET A 122 2.37 -7.11 -19.90
C MET A 122 0.94 -7.68 -19.78
N THR A 123 0.55 -8.16 -18.60
CA THR A 123 -0.81 -8.67 -18.33
C THR A 123 -1.48 -7.92 -17.19
N GLY A 124 -0.75 -7.64 -16.11
CA GLY A 124 -1.27 -7.04 -14.88
C GLY A 124 -1.15 -5.52 -14.88
N PRO A 125 -2.27 -4.80 -14.70
CA PRO A 125 -2.23 -3.35 -14.48
C PRO A 125 -1.47 -3.02 -13.19
N GLU A 126 -0.71 -1.94 -13.24
CA GLU A 126 0.19 -1.50 -12.18
C GLU A 126 -0.37 -0.30 -11.41
N ILE A 127 -0.30 -0.38 -10.10
CA ILE A 127 -0.45 0.77 -9.21
C ILE A 127 0.95 1.23 -8.83
N GLN A 128 1.29 2.45 -9.23
CA GLN A 128 2.62 3.01 -9.07
C GLN A 128 3.03 3.11 -7.61
N ILE A 129 4.27 2.80 -7.31
CA ILE A 129 4.96 3.07 -6.05
C ILE A 129 6.24 3.82 -6.36
N GLN A 130 6.36 5.07 -5.91
CA GLN A 130 7.60 5.83 -6.05
C GLN A 130 7.72 6.92 -5.01
N ASP A 131 8.92 7.50 -4.92
CA ASP A 131 9.14 8.79 -4.26
C ASP A 131 8.58 9.91 -5.16
N ASN A 132 7.44 10.49 -4.79
CA ASN A 132 6.76 11.52 -5.59
C ASN A 132 7.56 12.83 -5.73
N VAL A 133 8.55 13.06 -4.85
CA VAL A 133 9.37 14.29 -4.83
C VAL A 133 10.61 14.15 -5.71
N ASN A 134 11.35 13.03 -5.56
CA ASN A 134 12.64 12.84 -6.25
C ASN A 134 12.59 11.74 -7.32
N GLY A 135 11.45 11.06 -7.49
CA GLY A 135 11.25 10.06 -8.54
C GLY A 135 11.20 10.67 -9.93
N HIS A 136 11.64 9.91 -10.93
CA HIS A 136 11.76 10.40 -12.31
C HIS A 136 10.54 10.09 -13.18
N ASP A 137 9.68 9.16 -12.77
CA ASP A 137 8.49 8.82 -13.54
C ASP A 137 7.43 9.91 -13.37
N PRO A 138 6.78 10.37 -14.45
CA PRO A 138 5.67 11.33 -14.37
C PRO A 138 4.42 10.75 -13.69
N GLN A 139 4.28 9.42 -13.66
CA GLN A 139 3.20 8.74 -12.96
C GLN A 139 3.49 8.70 -11.46
N LYS A 140 2.57 9.22 -10.65
CA LYS A 140 2.77 9.34 -9.19
C LYS A 140 2.32 8.10 -8.44
N ALA A 141 2.87 7.89 -7.25
CA ALA A 141 2.50 6.77 -6.38
C ALA A 141 0.99 6.76 -6.11
N GLY A 142 0.38 5.58 -6.15
CA GLY A 142 -1.05 5.38 -6.02
C GLY A 142 -1.86 5.57 -7.31
N TRP A 143 -1.27 6.08 -8.38
CA TRP A 143 -1.94 6.14 -9.69
C TRP A 143 -2.03 4.75 -10.31
N LEU A 144 -3.13 4.47 -11.01
CA LEU A 144 -3.15 3.33 -11.91
C LEU A 144 -2.39 3.72 -13.17
N TYR A 145 -1.20 3.16 -13.30
CA TYR A 145 -0.14 3.60 -14.21
C TYR A 145 -0.64 3.80 -15.64
N GLN A 146 -0.51 5.02 -16.17
CA GLN A 146 -0.96 5.48 -17.49
C GLN A 146 -2.47 5.42 -17.77
N LEU A 147 -3.29 4.97 -16.82
CA LEU A 147 -4.73 4.82 -17.04
C LEU A 147 -5.54 5.83 -16.20
N TYR A 148 -5.31 5.86 -14.90
CA TYR A 148 -6.10 6.70 -13.98
C TYR A 148 -5.18 7.43 -13.01
N PRO A 149 -4.94 8.73 -13.23
CA PRO A 149 -4.24 9.57 -12.26
C PRO A 149 -5.12 9.85 -11.04
N ALA A 150 -4.50 10.33 -9.96
CA ALA A 150 -5.20 10.94 -8.84
C ALA A 150 -4.90 12.45 -8.80
N GLU A 151 -5.87 13.23 -8.31
CA GLU A 151 -5.74 14.68 -8.17
C GLU A 151 -5.01 15.11 -6.89
N ILE A 152 -4.90 14.19 -5.93
CA ILE A 152 -4.28 14.44 -4.62
C ILE A 152 -2.99 13.65 -4.47
N ASP A 153 -2.11 14.13 -3.61
CA ASP A 153 -0.96 13.37 -3.10
C ASP A 153 -1.07 13.26 -1.58
N ALA A 154 -1.25 12.04 -1.10
CA ALA A 154 -1.31 11.72 0.33
C ALA A 154 -0.15 10.80 0.74
N THR A 155 0.93 10.76 -0.06
CA THR A 155 2.12 9.97 0.28
C THR A 155 2.92 10.63 1.40
N ASN A 156 3.46 9.81 2.29
CA ASN A 156 4.53 10.22 3.19
C ASN A 156 5.87 10.27 2.42
N PRO A 157 6.83 11.07 2.84
CA PRO A 157 8.15 11.18 2.20
C PRO A 157 8.88 9.85 2.06
N ALA A 158 9.83 9.79 1.11
CA ALA A 158 10.73 8.65 0.96
C ALA A 158 11.44 8.34 2.29
N GLY A 159 11.55 7.05 2.62
CA GLY A 159 12.05 6.56 3.90
C GLY A 159 10.97 6.39 4.97
N GLU A 160 9.78 6.89 4.76
CA GLU A 160 8.62 6.70 5.64
C GLU A 160 7.68 5.62 5.10
N TRP A 161 6.86 5.05 5.99
CA TRP A 161 5.88 4.03 5.62
C TRP A 161 4.61 4.65 5.04
N ASN A 162 4.13 4.07 3.96
CA ASN A 162 2.86 4.38 3.32
C ASN A 162 1.99 3.12 3.29
N THR A 163 0.69 3.29 3.46
CA THR A 163 -0.29 2.20 3.31
C THR A 163 -1.03 2.36 1.98
N LEU A 164 -0.81 1.42 1.09
CA LEU A 164 -1.57 1.27 -0.16
C LEU A 164 -2.67 0.23 0.06
N LYS A 165 -3.92 0.61 -0.19
CA LYS A 165 -5.07 -0.29 -0.19
C LYS A 165 -5.74 -0.26 -1.55
N VAL A 166 -6.13 -1.43 -2.05
CA VAL A 166 -6.89 -1.54 -3.29
C VAL A 166 -8.08 -2.47 -3.11
N ARG A 167 -9.15 -2.16 -3.81
CA ARG A 167 -10.29 -3.05 -4.02
C ARG A 167 -10.46 -3.26 -5.51
N ILE A 168 -10.41 -4.50 -5.94
CA ILE A 168 -10.65 -4.90 -7.33
C ILE A 168 -11.93 -5.73 -7.36
N SER A 169 -12.89 -5.30 -8.17
CA SER A 169 -14.19 -5.96 -8.29
C SER A 169 -14.79 -5.67 -9.66
N PRO A 170 -15.55 -6.61 -10.26
CA PRO A 170 -16.27 -6.36 -11.50
C PRO A 170 -17.26 -5.20 -11.42
N LYS A 171 -17.78 -4.92 -10.22
CA LYS A 171 -18.75 -3.83 -9.97
C LYS A 171 -18.11 -2.47 -9.79
N GLY A 172 -16.77 -2.40 -9.69
CA GLY A 172 -16.02 -1.18 -9.47
C GLY A 172 -14.81 -1.40 -8.57
N SER A 173 -13.73 -0.78 -8.95
CA SER A 173 -12.43 -0.86 -8.28
C SER A 173 -12.06 0.49 -7.70
N LYS A 174 -11.27 0.49 -6.63
CA LYS A 174 -10.82 1.70 -5.92
C LYS A 174 -9.40 1.54 -5.39
N ILE A 175 -8.68 2.64 -5.35
CA ILE A 175 -7.33 2.74 -4.79
C ILE A 175 -7.33 3.78 -3.67
N TRP A 176 -6.67 3.47 -2.56
CA TRP A 176 -6.45 4.40 -1.43
C TRP A 176 -4.97 4.45 -1.09
N MET A 177 -4.48 5.64 -0.80
CA MET A 177 -3.16 5.89 -0.24
C MET A 177 -3.32 6.56 1.13
N ASN A 178 -2.75 5.96 2.18
CA ASN A 178 -2.83 6.47 3.56
C ASN A 178 -4.25 6.82 4.00
N GLY A 179 -5.22 5.97 3.61
CA GLY A 179 -6.65 6.12 3.93
C GLY A 179 -7.41 7.14 3.07
N LYS A 180 -6.75 7.85 2.15
CA LYS A 180 -7.40 8.76 1.20
C LYS A 180 -7.72 8.03 -0.11
N GLU A 181 -8.95 8.12 -0.58
CA GLU A 181 -9.35 7.57 -1.88
C GLU A 181 -8.68 8.38 -2.98
N TYR A 182 -7.97 7.70 -3.87
CA TYR A 182 -7.22 8.30 -4.98
C TYR A 182 -7.99 8.23 -6.29
N THR A 183 -8.51 7.07 -6.62
CA THR A 183 -9.22 6.88 -7.88
C THR A 183 -10.18 5.70 -7.80
N SER A 184 -11.16 5.71 -8.69
CA SER A 184 -12.08 4.61 -8.92
C SER A 184 -12.19 4.32 -10.41
N PHE A 185 -12.42 3.05 -10.76
CA PHE A 185 -12.53 2.60 -12.15
C PHE A 185 -13.31 1.29 -12.24
N VAL A 186 -13.80 0.99 -13.43
CA VAL A 186 -14.38 -0.33 -13.75
C VAL A 186 -13.50 -0.97 -14.81
N LYS A 187 -12.74 -1.99 -14.41
CA LYS A 187 -11.87 -2.73 -15.32
C LYS A 187 -12.70 -3.41 -16.41
N GLY A 188 -12.30 -3.25 -17.66
CA GLY A 188 -13.01 -3.82 -18.82
C GLY A 188 -14.21 -3.00 -19.31
N SER A 189 -14.52 -1.84 -18.71
CA SER A 189 -15.50 -0.90 -19.25
C SER A 189 -15.02 -0.24 -20.55
N ASP A 190 -15.93 0.42 -21.27
CA ASP A 190 -15.57 1.17 -22.48
C ASP A 190 -14.53 2.27 -22.19
N GLU A 191 -14.68 2.96 -21.04
CA GLU A 191 -13.69 3.96 -20.60
C GLU A 191 -12.32 3.32 -20.34
N TRP A 192 -12.28 2.19 -19.62
CA TRP A 192 -11.05 1.43 -19.41
C TRP A 192 -10.40 1.04 -20.74
N ASN A 193 -11.17 0.45 -21.64
CA ASN A 193 -10.67 -0.01 -22.93
C ASN A 193 -10.13 1.15 -23.77
N ALA A 194 -10.80 2.30 -23.78
CA ALA A 194 -10.33 3.51 -24.45
C ALA A 194 -8.99 4.02 -23.86
N LYS A 195 -8.85 4.03 -22.53
CA LYS A 195 -7.60 4.40 -21.86
C LYS A 195 -6.45 3.43 -22.16
N VAL A 196 -6.72 2.12 -22.16
CA VAL A 196 -5.72 1.10 -22.55
C VAL A 196 -5.29 1.31 -23.99
N ALA A 197 -6.23 1.52 -24.90
CA ALA A 197 -5.94 1.76 -26.33
C ALA A 197 -5.09 3.03 -26.55
N ALA A 198 -5.27 4.07 -25.74
CA ALA A 198 -4.50 5.31 -25.79
C ALA A 198 -3.13 5.22 -25.07
N SER A 199 -2.86 4.17 -24.31
CA SER A 199 -1.64 4.00 -23.52
C SER A 199 -0.55 3.23 -24.25
N LYS A 200 0.66 3.19 -23.67
CA LYS A 200 1.75 2.31 -24.14
C LYS A 200 1.37 0.82 -24.13
N PHE A 201 0.33 0.46 -23.40
CA PHE A 201 -0.10 -0.92 -23.23
C PHE A 201 -0.97 -1.46 -24.38
N SER A 202 -1.40 -0.60 -25.30
CA SER A 202 -2.21 -0.98 -26.48
C SER A 202 -1.58 -2.09 -27.34
N LYS A 203 -0.25 -2.18 -27.31
CA LYS A 203 0.54 -3.20 -28.05
C LYS A 203 0.59 -4.57 -27.37
N PHE A 204 0.09 -4.70 -26.15
CA PHE A 204 0.09 -5.96 -25.41
C PHE A 204 -1.32 -6.55 -25.39
N GLU A 205 -1.51 -7.60 -26.17
CA GLU A 205 -2.83 -8.19 -26.38
C GLU A 205 -3.52 -8.58 -25.07
N ASN A 206 -2.77 -9.09 -24.09
CA ASN A 206 -3.30 -9.61 -22.83
C ASN A 206 -3.32 -8.58 -21.69
N PHE A 207 -2.90 -7.35 -21.93
CA PHE A 207 -2.87 -6.33 -20.88
C PHE A 207 -4.27 -6.01 -20.34
N GLY A 208 -4.42 -6.16 -19.03
CA GLY A 208 -5.66 -5.85 -18.32
C GLY A 208 -6.83 -6.78 -18.62
N LYS A 209 -6.68 -7.79 -19.46
CA LYS A 209 -7.77 -8.73 -19.81
C LYS A 209 -8.05 -9.80 -18.75
N PRO A 210 -7.05 -10.45 -18.11
CA PRO A 210 -7.30 -11.47 -17.11
C PRO A 210 -8.21 -10.96 -15.98
N THR A 211 -9.25 -11.70 -15.65
CA THR A 211 -10.16 -11.37 -14.53
C THR A 211 -9.72 -11.99 -13.22
N LYS A 212 -8.79 -12.94 -13.28
CA LYS A 212 -8.16 -13.61 -12.15
C LYS A 212 -6.66 -13.72 -12.39
N GLY A 213 -5.86 -13.54 -11.33
CA GLY A 213 -4.41 -13.64 -11.43
C GLY A 213 -3.70 -13.35 -10.11
N HIS A 214 -2.40 -13.34 -10.18
CA HIS A 214 -1.54 -13.07 -9.03
C HIS A 214 -1.50 -11.58 -8.69
N LEU A 215 -1.20 -11.27 -7.42
CA LEU A 215 -0.72 -9.96 -6.99
C LEU A 215 0.80 -9.96 -7.13
N CYS A 216 1.38 -8.84 -7.54
CA CYS A 216 2.81 -8.74 -7.83
C CYS A 216 3.42 -7.51 -7.16
N LEU A 217 4.58 -7.67 -6.55
CA LEU A 217 5.45 -6.59 -6.06
C LEU A 217 6.66 -6.48 -6.99
N GLN A 218 6.93 -5.27 -7.48
CA GLN A 218 7.84 -5.04 -8.58
C GLN A 218 9.30 -4.82 -8.13
N ASP A 219 10.24 -5.49 -8.81
CA ASP A 219 11.66 -5.15 -8.87
C ASP A 219 11.89 -4.06 -9.94
N HIS A 220 11.94 -2.79 -9.53
CA HIS A 220 12.33 -1.70 -10.43
C HIS A 220 13.79 -1.26 -10.24
N GLY A 221 14.56 -1.99 -9.42
CA GLY A 221 15.98 -1.75 -9.20
C GLY A 221 16.31 -0.80 -8.04
N ASN A 222 15.31 -0.26 -7.36
CA ASN A 222 15.48 0.61 -6.21
C ASN A 222 15.09 -0.09 -4.91
N VAL A 223 15.72 0.29 -3.80
CA VAL A 223 15.39 -0.25 -2.48
C VAL A 223 13.95 0.10 -2.12
N VAL A 224 13.18 -0.92 -1.83
CA VAL A 224 11.80 -0.83 -1.34
C VAL A 224 11.59 -1.87 -0.25
N LYS A 225 10.74 -1.55 0.72
CA LYS A 225 10.38 -2.45 1.82
C LYS A 225 8.87 -2.62 1.83
N PHE A 226 8.41 -3.85 2.15
CA PHE A 226 7.00 -4.20 2.25
C PHE A 226 6.70 -4.93 3.55
N ARG A 227 5.58 -4.61 4.20
CA ARG A 227 5.06 -5.31 5.39
C ARG A 227 3.53 -5.21 5.42
N ASN A 228 2.89 -5.87 6.38
CA ASN A 228 1.43 -5.85 6.54
C ASN A 228 0.68 -6.25 5.26
N ILE A 229 1.23 -7.23 4.53
CA ILE A 229 0.69 -7.69 3.26
C ILE A 229 -0.52 -8.60 3.53
N LYS A 230 -1.71 -8.12 3.21
CA LYS A 230 -2.98 -8.79 3.52
C LYS A 230 -3.92 -8.78 2.33
N VAL A 231 -4.70 -9.83 2.17
CA VAL A 231 -5.71 -9.95 1.13
C VAL A 231 -7.02 -10.46 1.71
N ARG A 232 -8.14 -10.02 1.16
CA ARG A 232 -9.47 -10.55 1.43
C ARG A 232 -10.20 -10.77 0.10
N GLU A 233 -10.65 -11.99 -0.14
CA GLU A 233 -11.50 -12.27 -1.30
C GLU A 233 -12.89 -11.69 -1.10
N LEU A 234 -13.45 -11.10 -2.16
CA LEU A 234 -14.81 -10.58 -2.19
C LEU A 234 -15.75 -11.62 -2.81
N LYS A 235 -16.93 -11.73 -2.23
CA LYS A 235 -18.00 -12.62 -2.74
C LYS A 235 -18.91 -11.89 -3.71
#